data_96b66ce6631037244098f7ab3e82165b
#
_entry.id   96b66ce6631037244098f7ab3e82165b
#
_cell.length_a   1.000
_cell.length_b   1.000
_cell.length_c   1.000
_cell.angle_alpha   90.00
_cell.angle_beta   90.00
_cell.angle_gamma   90.00
#
_symmetry.space_group_name_H-M   'P 1'
#
loop_
_entity.id
_entity.type
_entity.pdbx_description
1 polymer ?
#
loop_
_entity_poly.entity_id
_entity_poly.type
_entity_poly.pdbx_seq_one_letter_code
_entity_poly.pdbx_strand_id
1 'polypeptide(L)'
;MDILSQDIMYLPGVGPHRKEILGKELGIHTYRDLLEYFPYKYVDRTKLYLISELSQDMPFVQIKGKILSYEEVEMGKRKKRIVAHVTDGHGVVDIVWFNGTKYIYQNYLINKEYIIFGKPNYFNGRFQFTHPDIDDAGQLQLNDMGLQPFYITTERMKKAGITSRAVERMTKMLISKLTEPLEETLPPFITSHLHLISRDAALRKIHYPKSVDDTQRARVRLKFEELFYVQLNILRYASDIDASTEAISSIALEHSLIGSTPTTCPLNLLVHRRE
;
A
#
# COMPACT_ATOMS: atom_id res chain seq x y z
N MET A 1 -9.24 -4.07 24.72
CA MET A 1 -9.82 -3.69 23.40
C MET A 1 -8.73 -3.82 22.36
N ASP A 2 -8.97 -4.57 21.30
CA ASP A 2 -7.99 -4.71 20.21
C ASP A 2 -7.78 -3.33 19.55
N ILE A 3 -6.56 -2.81 19.61
CA ILE A 3 -6.19 -1.52 19.04
C ILE A 3 -6.47 -1.46 17.53
N LEU A 4 -6.42 -2.60 16.84
CA LEU A 4 -6.68 -2.70 15.40
C LEU A 4 -8.16 -2.50 15.04
N SER A 5 -9.08 -2.68 15.99
CA SER A 5 -10.51 -2.42 15.81
C SER A 5 -10.88 -0.94 15.93
N GLN A 6 -9.91 -0.09 16.29
CA GLN A 6 -10.12 1.34 16.42
C GLN A 6 -10.42 1.99 15.06
N ASP A 7 -11.35 2.94 15.07
CA ASP A 7 -11.73 3.71 13.87
C ASP A 7 -10.55 4.54 13.35
N ILE A 8 -10.37 4.54 12.03
CA ILE A 8 -9.26 5.23 11.34
C ILE A 8 -9.24 6.75 11.61
N MET A 9 -10.36 7.35 11.98
CA MET A 9 -10.47 8.77 12.30
C MET A 9 -9.55 9.20 13.44
N TYR A 10 -9.25 8.29 14.37
CA TYR A 10 -8.39 8.57 15.52
C TYR A 10 -6.89 8.50 15.20
N LEU A 11 -6.55 8.17 13.96
CA LEU A 11 -5.17 8.24 13.51
C LEU A 11 -4.80 9.70 13.22
N PRO A 12 -3.72 10.24 13.82
CA PRO A 12 -3.26 11.59 13.52
C PRO A 12 -3.09 11.82 12.02
N GLY A 13 -3.67 12.91 11.52
CA GLY A 13 -3.68 13.23 10.10
C GLY A 13 -4.84 12.64 9.30
N VAL A 14 -5.73 11.85 9.93
CA VAL A 14 -6.97 11.35 9.31
C VAL A 14 -8.16 12.03 9.96
N GLY A 15 -8.53 13.20 9.52
CA GLY A 15 -9.77 13.84 9.99
C GLY A 15 -11.03 13.23 9.34
N PRO A 16 -12.25 13.70 9.72
CA PRO A 16 -13.52 13.16 9.21
C PRO A 16 -13.60 13.09 7.69
N HIS A 17 -13.11 14.12 7.01
CA HIS A 17 -13.12 14.19 5.55
C HIS A 17 -12.25 13.10 4.89
N ARG A 18 -11.03 12.87 5.42
CA ARG A 18 -10.16 11.80 4.90
C ARG A 18 -10.69 10.42 5.23
N LYS A 19 -11.27 10.22 6.41
CA LYS A 19 -11.96 8.97 6.77
C LYS A 19 -13.05 8.62 5.75
N GLU A 20 -13.91 9.58 5.42
CA GLU A 20 -14.99 9.37 4.45
C GLU A 20 -14.45 8.92 3.08
N ILE A 21 -13.39 9.56 2.60
CA ILE A 21 -12.78 9.23 1.32
C ILE A 21 -12.10 7.85 1.38
N LEU A 22 -11.32 7.56 2.42
CA LEU A 22 -10.67 6.26 2.61
C LEU A 22 -11.69 5.12 2.66
N GLY A 23 -12.81 5.32 3.38
CA GLY A 23 -13.88 4.34 3.45
C GLY A 23 -14.57 4.12 2.10
N LYS A 24 -14.90 5.20 1.36
CA LYS A 24 -15.59 5.10 0.06
C LYS A 24 -14.71 4.55 -1.06
N GLU A 25 -13.44 4.93 -1.11
CA GLU A 25 -12.55 4.61 -2.21
C GLU A 25 -11.78 3.29 -2.01
N LEU A 26 -11.46 2.94 -0.76
CA LEU A 26 -10.62 1.79 -0.43
C LEU A 26 -11.24 0.82 0.57
N GLY A 27 -12.40 1.13 1.15
CA GLY A 27 -13.01 0.31 2.20
C GLY A 27 -12.26 0.38 3.55
N ILE A 28 -11.42 1.39 3.76
CA ILE A 28 -10.61 1.53 4.98
C ILE A 28 -11.41 2.29 6.03
N HIS A 29 -11.83 1.60 7.09
CA HIS A 29 -12.61 2.14 8.21
C HIS A 29 -11.88 2.05 9.54
N THR A 30 -11.00 1.05 9.71
CA THR A 30 -10.30 0.73 10.95
C THR A 30 -8.79 0.77 10.77
N TYR A 31 -8.06 0.69 11.87
CA TYR A 31 -6.60 0.54 11.86
C TYR A 31 -6.19 -0.78 11.20
N ARG A 32 -6.98 -1.85 11.37
CA ARG A 32 -6.75 -3.14 10.71
C ARG A 32 -6.80 -3.00 9.20
N ASP A 33 -7.83 -2.34 8.67
CA ASP A 33 -7.99 -2.17 7.23
C ASP A 33 -6.80 -1.41 6.62
N LEU A 34 -6.30 -0.38 7.33
CA LEU A 34 -5.12 0.36 6.88
C LEU A 34 -3.84 -0.51 6.93
N LEU A 35 -3.68 -1.32 7.98
CA LEU A 35 -2.53 -2.20 8.14
C LEU A 35 -2.53 -3.35 7.11
N GLU A 36 -3.70 -3.78 6.66
CA GLU A 36 -3.89 -4.81 5.64
C GLU A 36 -3.97 -4.22 4.22
N TYR A 37 -3.90 -2.90 4.08
CA TYR A 37 -3.80 -2.24 2.78
C TYR A 37 -2.35 -2.21 2.29
N PHE A 38 -1.95 -3.25 1.56
CA PHE A 38 -0.56 -3.48 1.17
C PHE A 38 -0.12 -2.63 -0.02
N PRO A 39 1.18 -2.25 -0.06
CA PRO A 39 1.74 -1.57 -1.21
C PRO A 39 1.82 -2.50 -2.44
N TYR A 40 1.50 -1.97 -3.62
CA TYR A 40 1.53 -2.75 -4.87
C TYR A 40 2.94 -2.87 -5.47
N LYS A 41 3.82 -1.90 -5.19
CA LYS A 41 5.23 -1.90 -5.62
C LYS A 41 6.11 -1.17 -4.62
N TYR A 42 7.41 -1.40 -4.77
CA TYR A 42 8.44 -0.68 -4.02
C TYR A 42 9.40 -0.02 -5.02
N VAL A 43 9.93 1.12 -4.63
CA VAL A 43 10.99 1.81 -5.36
C VAL A 43 12.20 1.91 -4.46
N ASP A 44 13.32 1.48 -4.99
CA ASP A 44 14.60 1.54 -4.29
C ASP A 44 15.08 3.00 -4.22
N ARG A 45 15.23 3.52 -3.01
CA ARG A 45 15.78 4.84 -2.71
C ARG A 45 17.16 4.78 -2.07
N THR A 46 17.83 3.63 -2.11
CA THR A 46 19.17 3.51 -1.54
C THR A 46 20.23 4.18 -2.40
N LYS A 47 20.00 4.27 -3.72
CA LYS A 47 20.95 4.84 -4.67
C LYS A 47 20.67 6.30 -4.97
N LEU A 48 21.66 7.15 -4.72
CA LEU A 48 21.72 8.52 -5.21
C LEU A 48 22.46 8.53 -6.55
N TYR A 49 21.83 9.12 -7.56
CA TYR A 49 22.44 9.31 -8.88
C TYR A 49 22.99 10.74 -8.99
N LEU A 50 24.09 10.90 -9.72
CA LEU A 50 24.55 12.21 -10.15
C LEU A 50 23.69 12.70 -11.31
N ILE A 51 23.55 14.03 -11.44
CA ILE A 51 22.80 14.64 -12.55
C ILE A 51 23.43 14.25 -13.92
N SER A 52 24.74 14.08 -13.96
CA SER A 52 25.47 13.62 -15.14
C SER A 52 25.19 12.15 -15.53
N GLU A 53 24.68 11.34 -14.61
CA GLU A 53 24.32 9.94 -14.87
C GLU A 53 22.91 9.77 -15.40
N LEU A 54 22.09 10.84 -15.44
CA LEU A 54 20.71 10.75 -15.88
C LEU A 54 20.59 10.37 -17.36
N SER A 55 19.65 9.49 -17.68
CA SER A 55 19.27 9.10 -19.04
C SER A 55 17.76 9.09 -19.23
N GLN A 56 17.30 9.12 -20.49
CA GLN A 56 15.87 9.23 -20.81
C GLN A 56 15.06 7.98 -20.42
N ASP A 57 15.71 6.81 -20.40
CA ASP A 57 15.05 5.53 -20.14
C ASP A 57 15.05 5.14 -18.65
N MET A 58 15.61 6.00 -17.79
CA MET A 58 15.64 5.71 -16.37
C MET A 58 14.24 5.66 -15.75
N PRO A 59 13.98 4.69 -14.84
CA PRO A 59 12.80 4.70 -14.02
C PRO A 59 12.81 5.88 -13.04
N PHE A 60 12.05 5.81 -11.98
CA PHE A 60 12.17 6.77 -10.89
C PHE A 60 13.56 6.70 -10.26
N VAL A 61 14.23 7.84 -10.16
CA VAL A 61 15.58 7.98 -9.60
C VAL A 61 15.60 9.01 -8.49
N GLN A 62 16.63 8.94 -7.66
CA GLN A 62 16.88 9.90 -6.59
C GLN A 62 18.17 10.63 -6.84
N ILE A 63 18.14 11.95 -6.76
CA ILE A 63 19.32 12.81 -6.86
C ILE A 63 19.40 13.67 -5.59
N LYS A 64 20.62 14.07 -5.23
CA LYS A 64 20.86 15.10 -4.22
C LYS A 64 21.31 16.36 -4.93
N GLY A 65 20.66 17.48 -4.65
CA GLY A 65 21.01 18.74 -5.32
C GLY A 65 20.58 19.95 -4.54
N LYS A 66 21.17 21.08 -4.91
CA LYS A 66 20.97 22.41 -4.33
C LYS A 66 20.19 23.28 -5.29
N ILE A 67 19.15 23.94 -4.82
CA ILE A 67 18.37 24.89 -5.62
C ILE A 67 19.20 26.15 -5.84
N LEU A 68 19.45 26.50 -7.09
CA LEU A 68 20.18 27.71 -7.49
C LEU A 68 19.28 28.92 -7.63
N SER A 69 18.19 28.75 -8.36
CA SER A 69 17.27 29.85 -8.72
C SER A 69 15.91 29.30 -9.10
N TYR A 70 14.94 30.22 -9.19
CA TYR A 70 13.62 29.95 -9.70
C TYR A 70 13.33 30.82 -10.93
N GLU A 71 12.58 30.27 -11.88
CA GLU A 71 12.04 30.96 -13.04
C GLU A 71 10.51 30.74 -13.07
N GLU A 72 9.76 31.83 -13.28
CA GLU A 72 8.33 31.75 -13.56
C GLU A 72 8.10 31.85 -15.07
N VAL A 73 7.49 30.82 -15.65
CA VAL A 73 7.18 30.78 -17.07
C VAL A 73 5.67 30.87 -17.26
N GLU A 74 5.20 31.88 -18.00
CA GLU A 74 3.80 32.02 -18.35
C GLU A 74 3.38 31.00 -19.42
N MET A 75 2.30 30.24 -19.16
CA MET A 75 1.75 29.26 -20.07
C MET A 75 0.36 29.69 -20.58
N GLY A 76 0.29 30.82 -21.33
CA GLY A 76 -0.98 31.32 -21.83
C GLY A 76 -1.92 31.91 -20.75
N LYS A 77 -3.19 32.15 -21.09
CA LYS A 77 -4.14 32.89 -20.24
C LYS A 77 -4.16 32.37 -18.78
N ARG A 78 -3.47 33.06 -17.86
CA ARG A 78 -3.48 32.91 -16.39
C ARG A 78 -2.86 31.62 -15.81
N LYS A 79 -2.13 30.83 -16.59
CA LYS A 79 -1.42 29.66 -16.03
C LYS A 79 0.08 29.97 -15.98
N LYS A 80 0.65 29.80 -14.78
CA LYS A 80 2.09 29.92 -14.56
C LYS A 80 2.65 28.57 -14.16
N ARG A 81 3.85 28.23 -14.65
CA ARG A 81 4.65 27.12 -14.11
C ARG A 81 5.87 27.71 -13.41
N ILE A 82 6.30 27.06 -12.35
CA ILE A 82 7.57 27.37 -11.69
C ILE A 82 8.59 26.33 -12.14
N VAL A 83 9.76 26.83 -12.48
CA VAL A 83 10.93 26.01 -12.77
C VAL A 83 12.00 26.34 -11.72
N ALA A 84 12.49 25.34 -10.99
CA ALA A 84 13.66 25.50 -10.14
C ALA A 84 14.86 24.87 -10.83
N HIS A 85 15.96 25.59 -10.91
CA HIS A 85 17.24 25.08 -11.39
C HIS A 85 18.01 24.47 -10.23
N VAL A 86 18.37 23.20 -10.34
CA VAL A 86 19.04 22.44 -9.28
C VAL A 86 20.37 21.89 -9.79
N THR A 87 21.39 21.98 -8.97
CA THR A 87 22.72 21.42 -9.26
C THR A 87 23.23 20.50 -8.13
N ASP A 88 23.97 19.50 -8.54
CA ASP A 88 24.78 18.65 -7.64
C ASP A 88 26.29 18.98 -7.73
N GLY A 89 26.64 20.04 -8.50
CA GLY A 89 28.03 20.40 -8.80
C GLY A 89 28.59 19.74 -10.07
N HIS A 90 27.93 18.70 -10.59
CA HIS A 90 28.32 17.98 -11.80
C HIS A 90 27.40 18.23 -13.00
N GLY A 91 26.22 18.80 -12.74
CA GLY A 91 25.24 19.12 -13.76
C GLY A 91 24.16 20.04 -13.24
N VAL A 92 23.20 20.38 -14.13
CA VAL A 92 22.00 21.16 -13.79
C VAL A 92 20.77 20.43 -14.32
N VAL A 93 19.74 20.35 -13.49
CA VAL A 93 18.43 19.75 -13.81
C VAL A 93 17.32 20.71 -13.41
N ASP A 94 16.22 20.66 -14.13
CA ASP A 94 15.06 21.50 -13.87
C ASP A 94 13.99 20.75 -13.07
N ILE A 95 13.39 21.40 -12.07
CA ILE A 95 12.21 20.91 -11.39
C ILE A 95 11.03 21.78 -11.79
N VAL A 96 9.96 21.17 -12.28
CA VAL A 96 8.82 21.88 -12.86
C VAL A 96 7.56 21.61 -12.05
N TRP A 97 6.87 22.69 -11.64
CA TRP A 97 5.54 22.63 -11.02
C TRP A 97 4.55 23.47 -11.81
N PHE A 98 3.38 22.92 -12.05
CA PHE A 98 2.30 23.61 -12.76
C PHE A 98 1.29 24.30 -11.85
N ASN A 99 1.34 24.03 -10.54
CA ASN A 99 0.42 24.56 -9.53
C ASN A 99 1.15 24.78 -8.20
N GLY A 100 0.59 25.63 -7.32
CA GLY A 100 1.06 25.74 -5.93
C GLY A 100 2.23 26.70 -5.71
N THR A 101 2.32 27.78 -6.51
CA THR A 101 3.43 28.75 -6.50
C THR A 101 3.84 29.23 -5.11
N LYS A 102 2.89 29.68 -4.28
CA LYS A 102 3.20 30.17 -2.93
C LYS A 102 3.81 29.10 -2.02
N TYR A 103 3.28 27.87 -2.11
CA TYR A 103 3.77 26.74 -1.31
C TYR A 103 5.23 26.38 -1.66
N ILE A 104 5.60 26.45 -2.93
CA ILE A 104 6.92 26.07 -3.42
C ILE A 104 7.99 26.99 -2.84
N TYR A 105 7.82 28.31 -2.95
CA TYR A 105 8.79 29.28 -2.41
C TYR A 105 8.90 29.26 -0.89
N GLN A 106 7.83 28.88 -0.18
CA GLN A 106 7.85 28.80 1.28
C GLN A 106 8.58 27.56 1.80
N ASN A 107 8.50 26.45 1.06
CA ASN A 107 9.03 25.17 1.54
C ASN A 107 10.40 24.82 0.98
N TYR A 108 10.76 25.36 -0.20
CA TYR A 108 12.03 25.03 -0.84
C TYR A 108 12.86 26.29 -0.99
N LEU A 109 13.94 26.36 -0.21
CA LEU A 109 14.79 27.54 -0.12
C LEU A 109 15.95 27.48 -1.13
N ILE A 110 16.32 28.61 -1.69
CA ILE A 110 17.52 28.75 -2.53
C ILE A 110 18.74 28.47 -1.67
N ASN A 111 19.76 27.88 -2.27
CA ASN A 111 21.03 27.51 -1.65
C ASN A 111 20.94 26.40 -0.59
N LYS A 112 19.80 25.75 -0.43
CA LYS A 112 19.61 24.60 0.44
C LYS A 112 19.67 23.29 -0.35
N GLU A 113 20.22 22.23 0.25
CA GLU A 113 20.30 20.92 -0.35
C GLU A 113 19.04 20.11 -0.09
N TYR A 114 18.58 19.46 -1.13
CA TYR A 114 17.40 18.59 -1.12
C TYR A 114 17.70 17.26 -1.77
N ILE A 115 16.95 16.25 -1.35
CA ILE A 115 16.87 14.97 -2.04
C ILE A 115 15.60 15.01 -2.89
N ILE A 116 15.78 14.83 -4.19
CA ILE A 116 14.73 14.95 -5.21
C ILE A 116 14.50 13.57 -5.80
N PHE A 117 13.28 13.09 -5.70
CA PHE A 117 12.90 11.78 -6.21
C PHE A 117 11.81 11.92 -7.27
N GLY A 118 12.03 11.37 -8.45
CA GLY A 118 11.09 11.45 -9.55
C GLY A 118 11.55 10.69 -10.78
N LYS A 119 10.74 10.71 -11.83
CA LYS A 119 11.13 10.20 -13.14
C LYS A 119 11.78 11.33 -13.94
N PRO A 120 13.03 11.17 -14.39
CA PRO A 120 13.67 12.16 -15.24
C PRO A 120 13.01 12.15 -16.63
N ASN A 121 12.72 13.32 -17.14
CA ASN A 121 12.27 13.53 -18.52
C ASN A 121 13.24 14.49 -19.20
N TYR A 122 13.53 14.26 -20.47
CA TYR A 122 14.40 15.15 -21.25
C TYR A 122 13.56 16.11 -22.07
N PHE A 123 13.77 17.42 -21.87
CA PHE A 123 13.01 18.46 -22.55
C PHE A 123 13.89 19.71 -22.79
N ASN A 124 13.86 20.26 -24.00
CA ASN A 124 14.63 21.45 -24.38
C ASN A 124 16.13 21.39 -24.02
N GLY A 125 16.78 20.25 -24.25
CA GLY A 125 18.21 20.10 -24.03
C GLY A 125 18.63 19.82 -22.57
N ARG A 126 17.67 19.69 -21.63
CA ARG A 126 17.93 19.43 -20.21
C ARG A 126 17.02 18.35 -19.65
N PHE A 127 17.51 17.66 -18.61
CA PHE A 127 16.66 16.80 -17.81
C PHE A 127 15.78 17.66 -16.89
N GLN A 128 14.53 17.23 -16.74
CA GLN A 128 13.58 17.85 -15.82
C GLN A 128 12.81 16.81 -15.02
N PHE A 129 12.44 17.17 -13.80
CA PHE A 129 11.52 16.42 -12.97
C PHE A 129 10.20 17.18 -12.85
N THR A 130 9.09 16.54 -13.17
CA THR A 130 7.76 17.14 -13.07
C THR A 130 7.09 16.71 -11.78
N HIS A 131 6.77 17.66 -10.92
CA HIS A 131 6.16 17.41 -9.59
C HIS A 131 6.88 16.29 -8.80
N PRO A 132 8.20 16.34 -8.64
CA PRO A 132 8.92 15.31 -7.87
C PRO A 132 8.59 15.38 -6.39
N ASP A 133 8.88 14.29 -5.68
CA ASP A 133 8.97 14.32 -4.23
C ASP A 133 10.30 15.00 -3.83
N ILE A 134 10.23 15.93 -2.90
CA ILE A 134 11.40 16.67 -2.42
C ILE A 134 11.46 16.59 -0.90
N ASP A 135 12.58 16.11 -0.40
CA ASP A 135 12.88 16.00 1.02
C ASP A 135 14.09 16.86 1.37
N ASP A 136 14.10 17.40 2.58
CA ASP A 136 15.25 18.14 3.12
C ASP A 136 16.42 17.15 3.36
N ALA A 137 17.55 17.39 2.69
CA ALA A 137 18.71 16.51 2.82
C ALA A 137 19.28 16.47 4.27
N GLY A 138 19.08 17.53 5.05
CA GLY A 138 19.53 17.59 6.46
C GLY A 138 18.63 16.83 7.43
N GLN A 139 17.39 16.52 7.04
CA GLN A 139 16.42 15.82 7.90
C GLN A 139 16.32 14.32 7.58
N LEU A 140 16.83 13.89 6.43
CA LEU A 140 16.81 12.48 6.05
C LEU A 140 17.94 11.74 6.76
N GLN A 141 17.57 10.81 7.64
CA GLN A 141 18.53 9.85 8.16
C GLN A 141 18.81 8.79 7.10
N LEU A 142 20.05 8.36 6.99
CA LEU A 142 20.48 7.26 6.08
C LEU A 142 19.65 5.97 6.25
N ASN A 143 19.07 5.78 7.45
CA ASN A 143 18.16 4.67 7.74
C ASN A 143 16.76 4.79 7.10
N ASP A 144 16.39 5.96 6.60
CA ASP A 144 15.14 6.17 5.84
C ASP A 144 15.32 5.92 4.33
N MET A 145 16.56 5.70 3.88
CA MET A 145 16.90 5.31 2.52
C MET A 145 16.73 3.80 2.36
N GLY A 146 15.54 3.38 1.99
CA GLY A 146 15.19 1.97 1.78
C GLY A 146 14.25 1.79 0.60
N LEU A 147 13.60 0.66 0.57
CA LEU A 147 12.53 0.39 -0.39
C LEU A 147 11.28 1.18 -0.01
N GLN A 148 10.99 2.24 -0.74
CA GLN A 148 9.78 3.04 -0.51
C GLN A 148 8.54 2.31 -1.03
N PRO A 149 7.51 2.10 -0.18
CA PRO A 149 6.26 1.50 -0.60
C PRO A 149 5.41 2.48 -1.42
N PHE A 150 4.78 1.96 -2.47
CA PHE A 150 3.79 2.69 -3.26
C PHE A 150 2.41 2.06 -3.11
N TYR A 151 1.43 2.88 -2.74
CA TYR A 151 0.04 2.49 -2.55
C TYR A 151 -0.83 2.96 -3.71
N ILE A 152 -1.82 2.17 -4.09
CA ILE A 152 -2.81 2.57 -5.09
C ILE A 152 -3.61 3.74 -4.53
N THR A 153 -3.84 4.76 -5.34
CA THR A 153 -4.64 5.93 -4.98
C THR A 153 -5.51 6.35 -6.15
N THR A 154 -6.77 6.67 -5.87
CA THR A 154 -7.70 7.15 -6.90
C THR A 154 -7.51 8.65 -7.15
N GLU A 155 -8.04 9.14 -8.27
CA GLU A 155 -8.00 10.58 -8.58
C GLU A 155 -8.74 11.43 -7.53
N ARG A 156 -9.80 10.88 -6.92
CA ARG A 156 -10.53 11.55 -5.85
C ARG A 156 -9.69 11.68 -4.59
N MET A 157 -8.95 10.63 -4.23
CA MET A 157 -8.00 10.66 -3.13
C MET A 157 -6.91 11.71 -3.35
N LYS A 158 -6.31 11.75 -4.54
CA LYS A 158 -5.27 12.73 -4.89
C LYS A 158 -5.77 14.17 -4.79
N LYS A 159 -7.01 14.45 -5.26
CA LYS A 159 -7.64 15.77 -5.11
C LYS A 159 -7.85 16.18 -3.66
N ALA A 160 -8.06 15.23 -2.77
CA ALA A 160 -8.17 15.44 -1.32
C ALA A 160 -6.82 15.44 -0.59
N GLY A 161 -5.70 15.39 -1.31
CA GLY A 161 -4.36 15.34 -0.74
C GLY A 161 -3.99 14.00 -0.10
N ILE A 162 -4.71 12.92 -0.47
CA ILE A 162 -4.39 11.55 -0.05
C ILE A 162 -3.60 10.88 -1.18
N THR A 163 -2.32 11.17 -1.24
CA THR A 163 -1.37 10.56 -2.17
C THR A 163 -0.81 9.26 -1.58
N SER A 164 -0.10 8.46 -2.39
CA SER A 164 0.64 7.27 -1.91
C SER A 164 1.52 7.60 -0.71
N ARG A 165 2.21 8.75 -0.73
CA ARG A 165 3.06 9.22 0.38
C ARG A 165 2.25 9.61 1.63
N ALA A 166 1.01 10.09 1.45
CA ALA A 166 0.13 10.35 2.59
C ALA A 166 -0.32 9.02 3.24
N VAL A 167 -0.63 8.00 2.44
CA VAL A 167 -0.95 6.65 2.94
C VAL A 167 0.26 6.05 3.67
N GLU A 168 1.46 6.14 3.09
CA GLU A 168 2.71 5.72 3.72
C GLU A 168 2.89 6.35 5.11
N ARG A 169 2.74 7.68 5.21
CA ARG A 169 2.84 8.38 6.52
C ARG A 169 1.80 7.92 7.52
N MET A 170 0.56 7.70 7.09
CA MET A 170 -0.49 7.17 7.95
C MET A 170 -0.14 5.77 8.46
N THR A 171 0.34 4.89 7.59
CA THR A 171 0.77 3.54 7.96
C THR A 171 1.98 3.56 8.89
N LYS A 172 2.97 4.46 8.65
CA LYS A 172 4.13 4.65 9.55
C LYS A 172 3.68 5.05 10.95
N MET A 173 2.75 6.00 11.03
CA MET A 173 2.21 6.45 12.30
C MET A 173 1.40 5.34 13.01
N LEU A 174 0.63 4.55 12.27
CA LEU A 174 -0.08 3.41 12.84
C LEU A 174 0.91 2.40 13.41
N ILE A 175 1.91 1.98 12.64
CA ILE A 175 2.93 1.02 13.08
C ILE A 175 3.71 1.51 14.31
N SER A 176 3.99 2.83 14.41
CA SER A 176 4.64 3.40 15.59
C SER A 176 3.77 3.38 16.85
N LYS A 177 2.45 3.33 16.70
CA LYS A 177 1.50 3.17 17.82
C LYS A 177 1.36 1.71 18.29
N LEU A 178 1.72 0.74 17.44
CA LEU A 178 1.67 -0.67 17.79
C LEU A 178 2.92 -1.04 18.60
N THR A 179 2.86 -0.80 19.90
CA THR A 179 3.96 -1.08 20.85
C THR A 179 4.12 -2.55 21.15
N GLU A 180 3.02 -3.31 21.14
CA GLU A 180 3.00 -4.75 21.37
C GLU A 180 3.04 -5.51 20.04
N PRO A 181 3.65 -6.71 20.02
CA PRO A 181 3.59 -7.59 18.87
C PRO A 181 2.15 -7.97 18.53
N LEU A 182 1.84 -8.03 17.25
CA LEU A 182 0.54 -8.49 16.78
C LEU A 182 0.39 -10.00 17.01
N GLU A 183 -0.81 -10.40 17.39
CA GLU A 183 -1.15 -11.81 17.66
C GLU A 183 -0.86 -12.70 16.43
N GLU A 184 -0.23 -13.86 16.71
CA GLU A 184 0.06 -14.85 15.67
C GLU A 184 -1.21 -15.67 15.37
N THR A 185 -1.48 -15.84 14.11
CA THR A 185 -2.68 -16.51 13.62
C THR A 185 -2.43 -17.95 13.18
N LEU A 186 -1.20 -18.28 12.79
CA LEU A 186 -0.82 -19.63 12.38
C LEU A 186 -0.30 -20.43 13.56
N PRO A 187 -0.63 -21.73 13.63
CA PRO A 187 -0.05 -22.63 14.64
C PRO A 187 1.49 -22.65 14.59
N PRO A 188 2.17 -22.73 15.76
CA PRO A 188 3.62 -22.71 15.83
C PRO A 188 4.33 -23.79 15.01
N PHE A 189 3.74 -24.97 14.89
CA PHE A 189 4.32 -26.08 14.10
C PHE A 189 4.38 -25.74 12.61
N ILE A 190 3.39 -24.99 12.08
CA ILE A 190 3.37 -24.54 10.67
C ILE A 190 4.46 -23.50 10.44
N THR A 191 4.52 -22.49 11.28
CA THR A 191 5.50 -21.40 11.14
C THR A 191 6.93 -21.91 11.26
N SER A 192 7.17 -22.86 12.17
CA SER A 192 8.49 -23.49 12.35
C SER A 192 8.88 -24.40 11.19
N HIS A 193 7.96 -25.27 10.74
CA HIS A 193 8.24 -26.22 9.65
C HIS A 193 8.51 -25.52 8.32
N LEU A 194 7.77 -24.45 8.03
CA LEU A 194 7.91 -23.68 6.78
C LEU A 194 8.87 -22.49 6.90
N HIS A 195 9.54 -22.33 8.03
CA HIS A 195 10.46 -21.22 8.30
C HIS A 195 9.84 -19.83 8.01
N LEU A 196 8.55 -19.67 8.34
CA LEU A 196 7.84 -18.41 8.14
C LEU A 196 8.19 -17.41 9.26
N ILE A 197 8.31 -16.14 8.87
CA ILE A 197 8.44 -15.06 9.86
C ILE A 197 7.10 -14.87 10.60
N SER A 198 7.14 -14.26 11.79
CA SER A 198 5.92 -13.95 12.54
C SER A 198 5.00 -12.98 11.78
N ARG A 199 3.70 -13.02 12.11
CA ARG A 199 2.71 -12.11 11.52
C ARG A 199 3.07 -10.64 11.75
N ASP A 200 3.49 -10.28 12.97
CA ASP A 200 3.94 -8.92 13.30
C ASP A 200 5.12 -8.49 12.43
N ALA A 201 6.15 -9.34 12.32
CA ALA A 201 7.30 -9.05 11.47
C ALA A 201 6.91 -8.93 9.99
N ALA A 202 5.98 -9.75 9.49
CA ALA A 202 5.52 -9.69 8.11
C ALA A 202 4.78 -8.39 7.82
N LEU A 203 3.84 -7.98 8.70
CA LEU A 203 3.07 -6.75 8.54
C LEU A 203 3.95 -5.50 8.63
N ARG A 204 4.96 -5.47 9.50
CA ARG A 204 5.91 -4.36 9.56
C ARG A 204 6.82 -4.32 8.33
N LYS A 205 7.34 -5.47 7.90
CA LYS A 205 8.25 -5.57 6.76
C LYS A 205 7.58 -5.34 5.41
N ILE A 206 6.28 -5.67 5.25
CA ILE A 206 5.56 -5.39 4.01
C ILE A 206 5.38 -3.88 3.78
N HIS A 207 5.27 -3.09 4.85
CA HIS A 207 5.15 -1.64 4.77
C HIS A 207 6.51 -0.92 4.77
N TYR A 208 7.49 -1.42 5.56
CA TYR A 208 8.82 -0.81 5.72
C TYR A 208 9.92 -1.84 5.61
N PRO A 209 10.13 -2.39 4.41
CA PRO A 209 11.19 -3.35 4.18
C PRO A 209 12.55 -2.65 4.18
N LYS A 210 13.53 -3.28 4.81
CA LYS A 210 14.94 -2.83 4.76
C LYS A 210 15.68 -3.40 3.53
N SER A 211 15.15 -4.47 2.96
CA SER A 211 15.74 -5.16 1.82
C SER A 211 14.66 -5.79 0.94
N VAL A 212 15.06 -6.21 -0.26
CA VAL A 212 14.19 -6.99 -1.17
C VAL A 212 13.82 -8.34 -0.53
N ASP A 213 14.74 -8.97 0.22
CA ASP A 213 14.46 -10.21 0.94
C ASP A 213 13.37 -10.03 2.00
N ASP A 214 13.40 -8.94 2.76
CA ASP A 214 12.34 -8.61 3.72
C ASP A 214 10.96 -8.57 3.06
N THR A 215 10.89 -7.94 1.89
CA THR A 215 9.63 -7.84 1.12
C THR A 215 9.15 -9.23 0.69
N GLN A 216 10.07 -10.06 0.21
CA GLN A 216 9.73 -11.40 -0.28
C GLN A 216 9.26 -12.32 0.86
N ARG A 217 9.97 -12.33 1.99
CA ARG A 217 9.58 -13.10 3.18
C ARG A 217 8.23 -12.67 3.74
N ALA A 218 7.99 -11.35 3.80
CA ALA A 218 6.70 -10.81 4.22
C ALA A 218 5.56 -11.25 3.29
N ARG A 219 5.76 -11.15 1.97
CA ARG A 219 4.78 -11.60 0.97
C ARG A 219 4.49 -13.09 1.07
N VAL A 220 5.51 -13.93 1.22
CA VAL A 220 5.34 -15.37 1.37
C VAL A 220 4.49 -15.67 2.62
N ARG A 221 4.83 -15.05 3.75
CA ARG A 221 4.08 -15.23 5.00
C ARG A 221 2.60 -14.83 4.88
N LEU A 222 2.33 -13.65 4.34
CA LEU A 222 0.96 -13.13 4.24
C LEU A 222 0.13 -13.89 3.22
N LYS A 223 0.69 -14.24 2.05
CA LYS A 223 0.01 -15.08 1.06
C LYS A 223 -0.27 -16.49 1.57
N PHE A 224 0.70 -17.08 2.30
CA PHE A 224 0.49 -18.39 2.90
C PHE A 224 -0.68 -18.35 3.89
N GLU A 225 -0.73 -17.35 4.76
CA GLU A 225 -1.81 -17.18 5.73
C GLU A 225 -3.17 -17.09 5.04
N GLU A 226 -3.29 -16.23 4.03
CA GLU A 226 -4.54 -16.06 3.27
C GLU A 226 -4.99 -17.38 2.63
N LEU A 227 -4.10 -18.06 1.91
CA LEU A 227 -4.41 -19.32 1.24
C LEU A 227 -4.72 -20.44 2.24
N PHE A 228 -4.02 -20.49 3.38
CA PHE A 228 -4.25 -21.46 4.44
C PHE A 228 -5.68 -21.34 4.99
N TYR A 229 -6.13 -20.13 5.31
CA TYR A 229 -7.48 -19.93 5.83
C TYR A 229 -8.56 -20.14 4.78
N VAL A 230 -8.32 -19.79 3.52
CA VAL A 230 -9.23 -20.13 2.42
C VAL A 230 -9.38 -21.64 2.29
N GLN A 231 -8.27 -22.38 2.29
CA GLN A 231 -8.30 -23.84 2.21
C GLN A 231 -8.97 -24.48 3.41
N LEU A 232 -8.69 -23.98 4.61
CA LEU A 232 -9.31 -24.45 5.84
C LEU A 232 -10.84 -24.29 5.82
N ASN A 233 -11.31 -23.14 5.34
CA ASN A 233 -12.74 -22.88 5.18
C ASN A 233 -13.39 -23.82 4.17
N ILE A 234 -12.72 -24.10 3.03
CA ILE A 234 -13.23 -25.06 2.02
C ILE A 234 -13.35 -26.46 2.64
N LEU A 235 -12.32 -26.91 3.36
CA LEU A 235 -12.34 -28.22 4.03
C LEU A 235 -13.44 -28.33 5.09
N ARG A 236 -13.63 -27.27 5.87
CA ARG A 236 -14.72 -27.21 6.85
C ARG A 236 -16.09 -27.30 6.17
N TYR A 237 -16.30 -26.55 5.09
CA TYR A 237 -17.55 -26.62 4.30
C TYR A 237 -17.80 -28.02 3.76
N ALA A 238 -16.77 -28.68 3.21
CA ALA A 238 -16.89 -30.04 2.71
C ALA A 238 -17.27 -31.03 3.84
N SER A 239 -16.61 -30.92 4.99
CA SER A 239 -16.94 -31.74 6.16
C SER A 239 -18.36 -31.53 6.68
N ASP A 240 -18.84 -30.30 6.72
CA ASP A 240 -20.20 -29.97 7.14
C ASP A 240 -21.25 -30.53 6.16
N ILE A 241 -20.97 -30.59 4.87
CA ILE A 241 -21.83 -31.21 3.84
C ILE A 241 -21.85 -32.72 4.02
N ASP A 242 -20.69 -33.37 4.19
CA ASP A 242 -20.60 -34.82 4.40
C ASP A 242 -21.37 -35.22 5.66
N ALA A 243 -21.19 -34.54 6.78
CA ALA A 243 -21.94 -34.78 8.01
C ALA A 243 -23.46 -34.61 7.83
N SER A 244 -23.88 -33.62 7.07
CA SER A 244 -25.30 -33.40 6.74
C SER A 244 -25.87 -34.54 5.88
N THR A 245 -25.09 -35.03 4.94
CA THR A 245 -25.48 -36.11 4.01
C THR A 245 -25.58 -37.43 4.78
N GLU A 246 -24.65 -37.73 5.71
CA GLU A 246 -24.72 -38.93 6.57
C GLU A 246 -25.93 -38.88 7.52
N ALA A 247 -26.24 -37.68 8.09
CA ALA A 247 -27.43 -37.52 8.91
C ALA A 247 -28.73 -37.77 8.13
N ILE A 248 -28.83 -37.28 6.92
CA ILE A 248 -30.00 -37.51 6.04
C ILE A 248 -30.10 -38.97 5.65
N SER A 249 -28.98 -39.62 5.34
CA SER A 249 -28.98 -41.04 4.98
C SER A 249 -29.32 -41.95 6.16
N SER A 250 -28.90 -41.62 7.38
CA SER A 250 -29.26 -42.37 8.59
C SER A 250 -30.76 -42.24 8.91
N ILE A 251 -31.34 -41.03 8.76
CA ILE A 251 -32.79 -40.80 8.93
C ILE A 251 -33.59 -41.56 7.87
N ALA A 252 -33.11 -41.60 6.63
CA ALA A 252 -33.77 -42.34 5.55
C ALA A 252 -33.73 -43.87 5.79
N LEU A 253 -32.64 -44.39 6.38
CA LEU A 253 -32.51 -45.77 6.76
C LEU A 253 -33.42 -46.13 7.96
N GLU A 254 -33.54 -45.28 8.96
CA GLU A 254 -34.49 -45.51 10.09
C GLU A 254 -35.94 -45.50 9.59
N HIS A 255 -36.32 -44.59 8.69
CA HIS A 255 -37.65 -44.57 8.08
C HIS A 255 -37.93 -45.81 7.20
N SER A 256 -36.91 -46.41 6.60
CA SER A 256 -37.02 -47.63 5.82
C SER A 256 -37.20 -48.89 6.69
N LEU A 257 -36.69 -48.87 7.92
CA LEU A 257 -36.82 -50.00 8.89
C LEU A 257 -38.14 -49.98 9.66
N ILE A 258 -38.82 -48.85 9.76
CA ILE A 258 -40.15 -48.75 10.36
C ILE A 258 -41.17 -48.86 9.23
N GLY A 259 -41.34 -50.06 8.72
CA GLY A 259 -42.26 -50.38 7.64
C GLY A 259 -43.69 -49.93 7.89
N SER A 260 -44.24 -49.09 7.00
CA SER A 260 -45.64 -49.19 6.54
C SER A 260 -45.95 -48.06 5.53
N THR A 261 -46.35 -48.47 4.36
CA THR A 261 -47.19 -47.84 3.33
C THR A 261 -46.67 -46.59 2.60
N PRO A 262 -46.71 -46.61 1.28
CA PRO A 262 -46.28 -45.50 0.43
C PRO A 262 -47.36 -44.43 0.36
N THR A 263 -47.13 -43.33 1.06
CA THR A 263 -47.91 -42.13 0.75
C THR A 263 -47.00 -41.26 -0.14
N THR A 264 -47.40 -41.13 -1.37
CA THR A 264 -46.81 -40.29 -2.41
C THR A 264 -46.70 -38.85 -1.94
N CYS A 265 -45.49 -38.36 -1.85
CA CYS A 265 -45.21 -36.94 -1.71
C CYS A 265 -44.52 -36.43 -2.98
N PRO A 266 -45.08 -35.49 -3.73
CA PRO A 266 -44.44 -34.95 -4.93
C PRO A 266 -43.46 -33.87 -4.55
N LEU A 267 -42.17 -34.16 -4.51
CA LEU A 267 -41.12 -33.17 -4.45
C LEU A 267 -40.73 -32.72 -5.87
N ASN A 268 -41.33 -31.62 -6.31
CA ASN A 268 -40.85 -30.87 -7.44
C ASN A 268 -39.58 -30.09 -7.01
N LEU A 269 -38.42 -30.61 -7.37
CA LEU A 269 -37.17 -29.92 -7.31
C LEU A 269 -36.95 -29.13 -8.61
N LEU A 270 -37.26 -27.83 -8.56
CA LEU A 270 -36.88 -26.87 -9.58
C LEU A 270 -35.37 -26.61 -9.49
N VAL A 271 -34.63 -27.25 -10.40
CA VAL A 271 -33.23 -26.89 -10.67
C VAL A 271 -33.24 -25.65 -11.57
N HIS A 272 -32.99 -24.50 -11.03
CA HIS A 272 -32.63 -23.33 -11.85
C HIS A 272 -31.15 -23.35 -12.16
N ARG A 273 -30.83 -23.74 -13.42
CA ARG A 273 -29.57 -23.34 -14.07
C ARG A 273 -29.67 -21.84 -14.38
N ARG A 274 -28.65 -21.09 -13.98
CA ARG A 274 -28.32 -19.79 -14.59
C ARG A 274 -27.12 -19.99 -15.50
N GLU A 275 -27.34 -19.57 -16.74
CA GLU A 275 -26.31 -19.32 -17.76
C GLU A 275 -25.43 -18.12 -17.39
#